data_7fe178572f0705687a496bd15061936b
#
_entry.id   7fe178572f0705687a496bd15061936b
#
_cell.length_a   1.000
_cell.length_b   1.000
_cell.length_c   1.000
_cell.angle_alpha   90.00
_cell.angle_beta   90.00
_cell.angle_gamma   90.00
#
_symmetry.space_group_name_H-M   'P 1'
#
loop_
_entity.id
_entity.type
_entity.pdbx_description
1 polymer ?
#
loop_
_entity_poly.entity_id
_entity_poly.type
_entity_poly.pdbx_seq_one_letter_code
_entity_poly.pdbx_strand_id
1 'polypeptide(L)'
;DGKIVDCHIDCAENVMSVKDGKAGTGSYVTKREAGTEYGMKSASGIGKDWYEQAEAFDDWARGKTRSDIEKMSLSQTGSAEDADLKAGCTISVSSIQKAVLKAFDDKRARSFSTDSNPEIRFSAITEDTGTVDAKADKDGSAALYTTFAALAVSGGRICAAIIDTAEPNVPFSADGAVGALEFSGTKRELGDSYGMSGASALGKEWYAQEEFFCDHIKGMTADEVRAVPVGDDGKATEADLSAGCTIAVAGYIKAVDKALSDGES
;
A
#
# COMPACT_ATOMS: atom_id res chain seq x y z
N ASP A 1 -5.75 -9.01 -22.82
CA ASP A 1 -5.11 -10.30 -23.06
C ASP A 1 -4.82 -11.08 -21.76
N GLY A 2 -5.12 -10.51 -20.57
CA GLY A 2 -4.83 -11.12 -19.27
C GLY A 2 -3.34 -11.21 -18.94
N LYS A 3 -2.52 -10.35 -19.53
CA LYS A 3 -1.08 -10.24 -19.27
C LYS A 3 -0.78 -8.98 -18.48
N ILE A 4 0.25 -9.06 -17.64
CA ILE A 4 0.81 -7.90 -16.97
C ILE A 4 1.45 -6.99 -18.01
N VAL A 5 0.99 -5.76 -18.10
CA VAL A 5 1.57 -4.72 -18.95
C VAL A 5 2.68 -3.99 -18.19
N ASP A 6 2.43 -3.69 -16.93
CA ASP A 6 3.38 -3.09 -16.02
C ASP A 6 3.20 -3.65 -14.61
N CYS A 7 4.26 -3.63 -13.82
CA CYS A 7 4.31 -4.12 -12.44
C CYS A 7 5.18 -3.19 -11.62
N HIS A 8 4.77 -2.92 -10.39
CA HIS A 8 5.55 -2.18 -9.41
C HIS A 8 5.39 -2.83 -8.05
N ILE A 9 6.46 -3.39 -7.53
CA ILE A 9 6.50 -4.06 -6.22
C ILE A 9 7.18 -3.15 -5.21
N ASP A 10 6.54 -2.96 -4.07
CA ASP A 10 7.15 -2.32 -2.91
C ASP A 10 6.72 -3.04 -1.61
N CYS A 11 7.35 -2.69 -0.50
CA CYS A 11 7.07 -3.28 0.81
C CYS A 11 7.16 -2.21 1.90
N ALA A 12 6.05 -1.96 2.58
CA ALA A 12 6.04 -1.20 3.82
C ALA A 12 6.48 -2.12 4.98
N GLU A 13 7.71 -1.97 5.44
CA GLU A 13 8.27 -2.70 6.56
C GLU A 13 8.40 -1.77 7.77
N ASN A 14 7.34 -1.74 8.58
CA ASN A 14 7.24 -0.82 9.70
C ASN A 14 7.77 -1.47 10.98
N VAL A 15 8.69 -0.80 11.67
CA VAL A 15 9.27 -1.25 12.94
C VAL A 15 9.02 -0.21 14.00
N MET A 16 8.41 -0.63 15.11
CA MET A 16 8.22 0.19 16.31
C MET A 16 8.84 -0.53 17.51
N SER A 17 9.58 0.19 18.33
CA SER A 17 10.12 -0.34 19.58
C SER A 17 9.12 -0.16 20.71
N VAL A 18 9.09 -1.12 21.65
CA VAL A 18 8.36 -0.99 22.92
C VAL A 18 9.35 -1.12 24.07
N LYS A 19 9.32 -0.16 25.00
CA LYS A 19 10.17 -0.18 26.19
C LYS A 19 9.42 0.40 27.40
N ASP A 20 9.46 -0.31 28.52
CA ASP A 20 8.86 0.13 29.79
C ASP A 20 7.39 0.56 29.61
N GLY A 21 6.62 -0.23 28.86
CA GLY A 21 5.21 0.06 28.58
C GLY A 21 4.96 1.26 27.65
N LYS A 22 5.97 1.76 26.97
CA LYS A 22 5.86 2.87 26.02
C LYS A 22 6.26 2.43 24.62
N ALA A 23 5.48 2.85 23.64
CA ALA A 23 5.84 2.73 22.24
C ALA A 23 6.78 3.88 21.86
N GLY A 24 7.91 3.53 21.22
CA GLY A 24 8.84 4.49 20.65
C GLY A 24 8.40 4.94 19.26
N THR A 25 9.05 5.98 18.74
CA THR A 25 8.89 6.39 17.34
C THR A 25 9.48 5.33 16.41
N GLY A 26 8.73 4.97 15.37
CA GLY A 26 9.17 4.08 14.31
C GLY A 26 9.76 4.83 13.11
N SER A 27 10.40 4.08 12.22
CA SER A 27 10.70 4.55 10.86
C SER A 27 9.67 3.89 9.92
N TYR A 28 8.99 4.71 9.13
CA TYR A 28 7.86 4.28 8.33
C TYR A 28 8.10 4.59 6.84
N VAL A 29 9.20 4.10 6.31
CA VAL A 29 9.53 4.20 4.88
C VAL A 29 9.38 2.84 4.21
N THR A 30 9.00 2.81 2.95
CA THR A 30 9.00 1.56 2.19
C THR A 30 10.44 1.13 1.86
N LYS A 31 10.60 -0.11 1.44
CA LYS A 31 11.93 -0.62 1.04
C LYS A 31 12.48 0.11 -0.19
N ARG A 32 11.63 0.51 -1.12
CA ARG A 32 12.07 1.32 -2.27
C ARG A 32 12.50 2.72 -1.83
N GLU A 33 11.71 3.37 -0.98
CA GLU A 33 12.06 4.69 -0.43
C GLU A 33 13.36 4.67 0.37
N ALA A 34 13.58 3.60 1.14
CA ALA A 34 14.85 3.42 1.85
C ALA A 34 16.04 3.25 0.90
N GLY A 35 15.81 2.75 -0.31
CA GLY A 35 16.83 2.61 -1.33
C GLY A 35 18.07 1.89 -0.81
N THR A 36 19.25 2.53 -0.95
CA THR A 36 20.53 2.02 -0.45
C THR A 36 20.61 2.00 1.08
N GLU A 37 19.85 2.83 1.78
CA GLU A 37 19.81 2.89 3.25
C GLU A 37 19.15 1.63 3.86
N TYR A 38 18.39 0.86 3.09
CA TYR A 38 17.91 -0.46 3.49
C TYR A 38 19.07 -1.44 3.74
N GLY A 39 20.24 -1.19 3.13
CA GLY A 39 21.51 -1.83 3.49
C GLY A 39 21.65 -3.27 3.04
N MET A 40 20.88 -3.73 2.05
CA MET A 40 20.87 -5.13 1.61
C MET A 40 22.05 -5.52 0.74
N LYS A 41 22.65 -4.59 0.01
CA LYS A 41 23.67 -4.84 -1.02
C LYS A 41 24.83 -5.72 -0.54
N SER A 42 25.32 -5.48 0.67
CA SER A 42 26.44 -6.22 1.25
C SER A 42 26.07 -7.65 1.67
N ALA A 43 24.79 -7.90 1.97
CA ALA A 43 24.26 -9.22 2.34
C ALA A 43 23.71 -9.99 1.13
N SER A 44 23.52 -9.31 0.00
CA SER A 44 23.00 -9.91 -1.22
C SER A 44 24.06 -10.76 -1.93
N GLY A 45 23.73 -12.00 -2.27
CA GLY A 45 24.62 -12.91 -3.03
C GLY A 45 24.93 -12.42 -4.45
N ILE A 46 24.19 -11.44 -4.97
CA ILE A 46 24.37 -10.82 -6.30
C ILE A 46 24.80 -9.36 -6.22
N GLY A 47 25.08 -8.84 -5.01
CA GLY A 47 25.55 -7.46 -4.79
C GLY A 47 24.55 -6.38 -5.19
N LYS A 48 23.25 -6.67 -5.12
CA LYS A 48 22.17 -5.73 -5.43
C LYS A 48 21.37 -5.37 -4.19
N ASP A 49 20.92 -4.12 -4.13
CA ASP A 49 19.97 -3.66 -3.11
C ASP A 49 18.56 -4.23 -3.34
N TRP A 50 17.66 -4.07 -2.35
CA TRP A 50 16.32 -4.64 -2.42
C TRP A 50 15.52 -4.07 -3.60
N TYR A 51 15.56 -2.77 -3.79
CA TYR A 51 14.83 -2.11 -4.88
C TYR A 51 15.29 -2.55 -6.27
N GLU A 52 16.62 -2.77 -6.47
CA GLU A 52 17.18 -3.29 -7.73
C GLU A 52 16.68 -4.73 -8.02
N GLN A 53 16.45 -5.51 -6.98
CA GLN A 53 15.92 -6.87 -7.09
C GLN A 53 14.40 -6.88 -7.29
N ALA A 54 13.69 -5.92 -6.70
CA ALA A 54 12.26 -5.70 -6.95
C ALA A 54 12.03 -5.26 -8.40
N GLU A 55 12.84 -4.35 -8.95
CA GLU A 55 12.81 -3.95 -10.36
C GLU A 55 13.04 -5.15 -11.31
N ALA A 56 13.98 -6.02 -10.98
CA ALA A 56 14.20 -7.24 -11.76
C ALA A 56 12.97 -8.17 -11.75
N PHE A 57 12.23 -8.21 -10.63
CA PHE A 57 10.95 -8.93 -10.58
C PHE A 57 9.89 -8.23 -11.44
N ASP A 58 9.77 -6.90 -11.35
CA ASP A 58 8.81 -6.13 -12.13
C ASP A 58 9.02 -6.34 -13.63
N ASP A 59 10.28 -6.27 -14.08
CA ASP A 59 10.66 -6.54 -15.48
C ASP A 59 10.34 -7.96 -15.91
N TRP A 60 10.65 -8.95 -15.07
CA TRP A 60 10.34 -10.36 -15.34
C TRP A 60 8.83 -10.61 -15.40
N ALA A 61 8.03 -9.91 -14.59
CA ALA A 61 6.59 -10.08 -14.52
C ALA A 61 5.87 -9.52 -15.75
N ARG A 62 6.44 -8.54 -16.47
CA ARG A 62 5.82 -8.00 -17.69
C ARG A 62 5.62 -9.09 -18.74
N GLY A 63 4.44 -9.12 -19.33
CA GLY A 63 4.03 -10.12 -20.32
C GLY A 63 3.58 -11.45 -19.73
N LYS A 64 3.73 -11.68 -18.42
CA LYS A 64 3.23 -12.89 -17.73
C LYS A 64 1.72 -12.83 -17.54
N THR A 65 1.11 -14.00 -17.53
CA THR A 65 -0.29 -14.19 -17.18
C THR A 65 -0.44 -14.56 -15.71
N ARG A 66 -1.67 -14.52 -15.18
CA ARG A 66 -1.96 -15.06 -13.85
C ARG A 66 -1.43 -16.47 -13.65
N SER A 67 -1.62 -17.35 -14.66
CA SER A 67 -1.15 -18.74 -14.62
C SER A 67 0.38 -18.86 -14.58
N ASP A 68 1.10 -17.96 -15.25
CA ASP A 68 2.57 -17.96 -15.23
C ASP A 68 3.07 -17.57 -13.83
N ILE A 69 2.45 -16.57 -13.21
CA ILE A 69 2.78 -16.18 -11.81
C ILE A 69 2.47 -17.31 -10.83
N GLU A 70 1.30 -17.96 -10.96
CA GLU A 70 0.89 -19.06 -10.07
C GLU A 70 1.83 -20.26 -10.16
N LYS A 71 2.35 -20.56 -11.36
CA LYS A 71 3.27 -21.67 -11.62
C LYS A 71 4.73 -21.35 -11.35
N MET A 72 5.07 -20.13 -10.94
CA MET A 72 6.45 -19.76 -10.58
C MET A 72 6.95 -20.66 -9.46
N SER A 73 8.00 -21.44 -9.75
CA SER A 73 8.61 -22.33 -8.77
C SER A 73 9.43 -21.54 -7.75
N LEU A 74 9.26 -21.88 -6.48
CA LEU A 74 9.96 -21.26 -5.36
C LEU A 74 10.80 -22.29 -4.63
N SER A 75 11.98 -21.87 -4.19
CA SER A 75 12.84 -22.62 -3.27
C SER A 75 12.20 -22.75 -1.88
N GLN A 76 12.79 -23.52 -1.00
CA GLN A 76 12.35 -23.63 0.40
C GLN A 76 12.42 -22.30 1.16
N THR A 77 13.28 -21.38 0.72
CA THR A 77 13.43 -20.03 1.30
C THR A 77 12.51 -18.99 0.63
N GLY A 78 11.70 -19.40 -0.35
CA GLY A 78 10.77 -18.54 -1.06
C GLY A 78 11.40 -17.73 -2.20
N SER A 79 12.67 -17.94 -2.54
CA SER A 79 13.30 -17.30 -3.70
C SER A 79 12.87 -18.01 -4.99
N ALA A 80 12.83 -17.28 -6.11
CA ALA A 80 12.48 -17.86 -7.40
C ALA A 80 13.53 -18.88 -7.88
N GLU A 81 13.06 -19.96 -8.51
CA GLU A 81 13.93 -20.95 -9.18
C GLU A 81 14.08 -20.72 -10.68
N ASP A 82 13.25 -19.86 -11.27
CA ASP A 82 13.37 -19.43 -12.66
C ASP A 82 14.74 -18.78 -12.89
N ALA A 83 15.48 -19.26 -13.91
CA ALA A 83 16.87 -18.86 -14.13
C ALA A 83 16.99 -17.37 -14.50
N ASP A 84 16.06 -16.85 -15.30
CA ASP A 84 16.09 -15.47 -15.76
C ASP A 84 15.79 -14.50 -14.58
N LEU A 85 14.79 -14.83 -13.78
CA LEU A 85 14.48 -14.04 -12.58
C LEU A 85 15.59 -14.13 -11.53
N LYS A 86 16.13 -15.33 -11.28
CA LYS A 86 17.20 -15.56 -10.30
C LYS A 86 18.49 -14.80 -10.58
N ALA A 87 18.78 -14.52 -11.85
CA ALA A 87 19.94 -13.74 -12.26
C ALA A 87 19.87 -12.27 -11.75
N GLY A 88 18.67 -11.75 -11.56
CA GLY A 88 18.42 -10.38 -11.10
C GLY A 88 17.79 -10.24 -9.72
N CYS A 89 17.17 -11.31 -9.19
CA CYS A 89 16.38 -11.29 -7.98
C CYS A 89 16.58 -12.59 -7.18
N THR A 90 17.19 -12.49 -6.01
CA THR A 90 17.47 -13.61 -5.09
C THR A 90 16.72 -13.49 -3.76
N ILE A 91 15.99 -12.39 -3.56
CA ILE A 91 15.13 -12.21 -2.39
C ILE A 91 14.00 -13.26 -2.35
N SER A 92 13.39 -13.42 -1.19
CA SER A 92 12.15 -14.20 -1.11
C SER A 92 11.03 -13.45 -1.86
N VAL A 93 10.47 -14.10 -2.87
CA VAL A 93 9.38 -13.56 -3.69
C VAL A 93 8.04 -14.23 -3.41
N SER A 94 7.94 -15.06 -2.37
CA SER A 94 6.72 -15.79 -2.03
C SER A 94 5.55 -14.88 -1.66
N SER A 95 5.82 -13.81 -0.91
CA SER A 95 4.81 -12.78 -0.59
C SER A 95 4.47 -11.93 -1.81
N ILE A 96 5.45 -11.63 -2.64
CA ILE A 96 5.27 -10.90 -3.90
C ILE A 96 4.38 -11.70 -4.85
N GLN A 97 4.65 -12.99 -5.04
CA GLN A 97 3.80 -13.88 -5.85
C GLN A 97 2.33 -13.83 -5.38
N LYS A 98 2.11 -13.94 -4.06
CA LYS A 98 0.77 -13.85 -3.48
C LYS A 98 0.11 -12.49 -3.73
N ALA A 99 0.87 -11.39 -3.60
CA ALA A 99 0.35 -10.04 -3.84
C ALA A 99 -0.05 -9.84 -5.31
N VAL A 100 0.77 -10.32 -6.26
CA VAL A 100 0.44 -10.25 -7.70
C VAL A 100 -0.78 -11.10 -8.04
N LEU A 101 -0.87 -12.33 -7.52
CA LEU A 101 -2.06 -13.18 -7.71
C LEU A 101 -3.31 -12.51 -7.15
N LYS A 102 -3.21 -11.90 -5.98
CA LYS A 102 -4.30 -11.16 -5.36
C LYS A 102 -4.74 -9.97 -6.20
N ALA A 103 -3.80 -9.25 -6.83
CA ALA A 103 -4.13 -8.16 -7.74
C ALA A 103 -4.89 -8.66 -8.99
N PHE A 104 -4.57 -9.84 -9.53
CA PHE A 104 -5.33 -10.47 -10.60
C PHE A 104 -6.75 -10.88 -10.16
N ASP A 105 -6.90 -11.31 -8.91
CA ASP A 105 -8.15 -11.84 -8.37
C ASP A 105 -9.00 -10.76 -7.68
N ASP A 106 -8.55 -9.49 -7.67
CA ASP A 106 -9.29 -8.37 -7.07
C ASP A 106 -10.61 -8.11 -7.81
N LYS A 107 -11.72 -8.40 -7.13
CA LYS A 107 -13.08 -8.18 -7.66
C LYS A 107 -13.42 -6.69 -7.84
N ARG A 108 -12.65 -5.80 -7.23
CA ARG A 108 -12.80 -4.35 -7.31
C ARG A 108 -11.68 -3.69 -8.11
N ALA A 109 -10.96 -4.49 -8.94
CA ALA A 109 -9.95 -3.95 -9.83
C ALA A 109 -10.53 -2.84 -10.71
N ARG A 110 -9.79 -1.74 -10.83
CA ARG A 110 -10.23 -0.60 -11.65
C ARG A 110 -9.89 -0.85 -13.12
N SER A 111 -10.84 -0.57 -13.99
CA SER A 111 -10.63 -0.63 -15.43
C SER A 111 -10.71 0.77 -16.04
N PHE A 112 -9.85 1.02 -17.00
CA PHE A 112 -9.83 2.27 -17.76
C PHE A 112 -9.36 2.01 -19.18
N SER A 113 -9.66 2.97 -20.08
CA SER A 113 -9.14 2.97 -21.45
C SER A 113 -8.21 4.15 -21.62
N THR A 114 -7.11 3.92 -22.33
CA THR A 114 -6.13 4.97 -22.65
C THR A 114 -5.54 4.69 -24.03
N ASP A 115 -5.21 5.75 -24.77
CA ASP A 115 -4.52 5.68 -26.07
C ASP A 115 -3.00 5.60 -25.92
N SER A 116 -2.49 5.67 -24.66
CA SER A 116 -1.08 5.61 -24.32
C SER A 116 -0.82 4.54 -23.27
N ASN A 117 0.41 4.04 -23.19
CA ASN A 117 0.80 3.18 -22.09
C ASN A 117 0.87 4.01 -20.79
N PRO A 118 0.02 3.77 -19.79
CA PRO A 118 0.11 4.43 -18.52
C PRO A 118 1.30 3.89 -17.72
N GLU A 119 1.90 4.72 -16.93
CA GLU A 119 2.87 4.36 -15.91
C GLU A 119 2.13 3.98 -14.62
N ILE A 120 2.54 2.90 -13.97
CA ILE A 120 2.04 2.54 -12.64
C ILE A 120 2.91 3.23 -11.59
N ARG A 121 2.28 4.04 -10.75
CA ARG A 121 2.91 4.71 -9.62
C ARG A 121 2.29 4.25 -8.32
N PHE A 122 3.12 4.15 -7.30
CA PHE A 122 2.72 3.64 -6.00
C PHE A 122 3.31 4.49 -4.88
N SER A 123 2.59 4.60 -3.79
CA SER A 123 3.10 5.14 -2.54
C SER A 123 2.49 4.43 -1.34
N ALA A 124 3.18 4.49 -0.21
CA ALA A 124 2.65 4.16 1.09
C ALA A 124 2.98 5.28 2.09
N ILE A 125 2.02 5.61 2.94
CA ILE A 125 2.22 6.53 4.08
C ILE A 125 1.73 5.83 5.33
N THR A 126 2.61 5.68 6.32
CA THR A 126 2.27 5.09 7.62
C THR A 126 2.27 6.16 8.70
N GLU A 127 1.23 6.15 9.51
CA GLU A 127 1.06 6.98 10.69
C GLU A 127 0.85 6.08 11.93
N ASP A 128 1.30 6.53 13.10
CA ASP A 128 1.19 5.82 14.39
C ASP A 128 0.24 6.52 15.37
N THR A 129 -0.64 7.37 14.84
CA THR A 129 -1.57 8.20 15.61
C THR A 129 -2.54 7.42 16.51
N GLY A 130 -2.74 6.12 16.22
CA GLY A 130 -3.55 5.20 17.04
C GLY A 130 -2.78 4.53 18.18
N THR A 131 -1.48 4.78 18.30
CA THR A 131 -0.62 4.18 19.32
C THR A 131 -0.89 4.76 20.70
N VAL A 132 -1.01 3.89 21.71
CA VAL A 132 -1.31 4.26 23.10
C VAL A 132 -0.35 3.52 24.05
N ASP A 133 0.30 4.24 24.96
CA ASP A 133 1.16 3.67 25.99
C ASP A 133 0.37 2.76 26.95
N ALA A 134 1.03 1.71 27.44
CA ALA A 134 0.47 0.84 28.46
C ALA A 134 0.42 1.55 29.83
N LYS A 135 -0.54 1.14 30.66
CA LYS A 135 -0.68 1.55 32.07
C LYS A 135 -0.66 0.31 32.95
N ALA A 136 -0.49 0.49 34.27
CA ALA A 136 -0.40 -0.61 35.22
C ALA A 136 -1.62 -1.59 35.16
N ASP A 137 -2.78 -1.08 34.77
CA ASP A 137 -4.06 -1.79 34.73
C ASP A 137 -4.63 -1.97 33.31
N LYS A 138 -3.88 -1.54 32.29
CA LYS A 138 -4.35 -1.58 30.89
C LYS A 138 -3.19 -1.70 29.92
N ASP A 139 -3.27 -2.67 29.04
CA ASP A 139 -2.32 -2.83 27.94
C ASP A 139 -2.30 -1.60 27.02
N GLY A 140 -1.13 -1.31 26.49
CA GLY A 140 -0.91 -0.37 25.41
C GLY A 140 -1.20 -1.01 24.06
N SER A 141 -1.11 -0.21 23.03
CA SER A 141 -1.42 -0.59 21.64
C SER A 141 -0.42 0.09 20.71
N ALA A 142 0.39 -0.68 20.02
CA ALA A 142 1.20 -0.22 18.88
C ALA A 142 0.34 -0.35 17.62
N ALA A 143 -0.42 0.70 17.34
CA ALA A 143 -1.35 0.74 16.23
C ALA A 143 -0.79 1.59 15.10
N LEU A 144 -0.69 1.01 13.91
CA LEU A 144 -0.25 1.69 12.70
C LEU A 144 -1.43 1.86 11.74
N TYR A 145 -1.39 2.92 10.97
CA TYR A 145 -2.34 3.22 9.91
C TYR A 145 -1.55 3.47 8.62
N THR A 146 -1.55 2.49 7.72
CA THR A 146 -0.83 2.61 6.45
C THR A 146 -1.81 2.81 5.31
N THR A 147 -1.74 3.97 4.67
CA THR A 147 -2.47 4.27 3.43
C THR A 147 -1.59 3.95 2.23
N PHE A 148 -2.12 3.14 1.32
CA PHE A 148 -1.50 2.81 0.05
C PHE A 148 -2.24 3.52 -1.08
N ALA A 149 -1.51 4.08 -2.05
CA ALA A 149 -2.06 4.60 -3.29
C ALA A 149 -1.37 3.93 -4.48
N ALA A 150 -2.16 3.33 -5.37
CA ALA A 150 -1.71 2.80 -6.65
C ALA A 150 -2.42 3.57 -7.76
N LEU A 151 -1.65 4.14 -8.67
CA LEU A 151 -2.13 5.02 -9.73
C LEU A 151 -1.69 4.49 -11.10
N ALA A 152 -2.59 4.57 -12.07
CA ALA A 152 -2.22 4.55 -13.48
C ALA A 152 -2.18 6.00 -13.97
N VAL A 153 -1.04 6.45 -14.46
CA VAL A 153 -0.79 7.86 -14.84
C VAL A 153 -0.38 7.95 -16.30
N SER A 154 -0.94 8.89 -17.03
CA SER A 154 -0.55 9.21 -18.39
C SER A 154 -0.59 10.72 -18.63
N GLY A 155 0.47 11.27 -19.19
CA GLY A 155 0.59 12.70 -19.46
C GLY A 155 0.44 13.56 -18.18
N GLY A 156 0.92 13.07 -17.05
CA GLY A 156 0.83 13.74 -15.75
C GLY A 156 -0.58 13.75 -15.14
N ARG A 157 -1.52 12.97 -15.70
CA ARG A 157 -2.90 12.87 -15.20
C ARG A 157 -3.26 11.46 -14.77
N ILE A 158 -4.06 11.35 -13.73
CA ILE A 158 -4.55 10.08 -13.20
C ILE A 158 -5.54 9.45 -14.17
N CYS A 159 -5.24 8.26 -14.71
CA CYS A 159 -6.17 7.48 -15.52
C CYS A 159 -7.09 6.62 -14.65
N ALA A 160 -6.52 6.04 -13.58
CA ALA A 160 -7.22 5.27 -12.56
C ALA A 160 -6.44 5.33 -11.24
N ALA A 161 -7.15 5.17 -10.14
CA ALA A 161 -6.56 5.11 -8.79
C ALA A 161 -7.21 3.99 -7.98
N ILE A 162 -6.43 3.39 -7.09
CA ILE A 162 -6.87 2.52 -6.01
C ILE A 162 -6.20 3.01 -4.73
N ILE A 163 -6.98 3.24 -3.71
CA ILE A 163 -6.50 3.51 -2.35
C ILE A 163 -6.85 2.30 -1.48
N ASP A 164 -5.96 1.90 -0.61
CA ASP A 164 -6.25 0.91 0.41
C ASP A 164 -5.63 1.31 1.75
N THR A 165 -6.09 0.70 2.83
CA THR A 165 -5.58 1.00 4.17
C THR A 165 -5.42 -0.28 4.97
N ALA A 166 -4.24 -0.44 5.58
CA ALA A 166 -3.96 -1.46 6.58
C ALA A 166 -3.91 -0.85 7.98
N GLU A 167 -4.54 -1.49 8.95
CA GLU A 167 -4.62 -1.08 10.36
C GLU A 167 -4.10 -2.21 11.27
N PRO A 168 -2.81 -2.61 11.17
CA PRO A 168 -2.25 -3.59 12.09
C PRO A 168 -2.12 -3.02 13.49
N ASN A 169 -2.40 -3.86 14.50
CA ASN A 169 -2.25 -3.53 15.89
C ASN A 169 -1.48 -4.63 16.63
N VAL A 170 -0.61 -4.22 17.56
CA VAL A 170 0.10 -5.13 18.45
C VAL A 170 -0.07 -4.64 19.89
N PRO A 171 -0.82 -5.37 20.73
CA PRO A 171 -0.95 -5.02 22.14
C PRO A 171 0.37 -5.28 22.87
N PHE A 172 0.64 -4.49 23.91
CA PHE A 172 1.80 -4.68 24.78
C PHE A 172 1.49 -4.28 26.22
N SER A 173 2.09 -4.99 27.18
CA SER A 173 1.87 -4.73 28.59
C SER A 173 2.79 -3.67 29.16
N ALA A 174 2.52 -3.21 30.40
CA ALA A 174 3.30 -2.20 31.09
C ALA A 174 4.75 -2.64 31.38
N ASP A 175 5.02 -3.95 31.50
CA ASP A 175 6.36 -4.51 31.63
C ASP A 175 7.07 -4.74 30.29
N GLY A 176 6.42 -4.36 29.17
CA GLY A 176 6.98 -4.43 27.82
C GLY A 176 6.83 -5.78 27.13
N ALA A 177 6.04 -6.70 27.67
CA ALA A 177 5.71 -7.94 26.94
C ALA A 177 4.83 -7.61 25.73
N VAL A 178 5.23 -8.10 24.55
CA VAL A 178 4.55 -7.85 23.26
C VAL A 178 3.61 -9.02 22.93
N GLY A 179 2.36 -8.68 22.62
CA GLY A 179 1.33 -9.65 22.24
C GLY A 179 1.40 -10.05 20.76
N ALA A 180 0.39 -10.77 20.31
CA ALA A 180 0.29 -11.20 18.92
C ALA A 180 -0.18 -10.03 18.03
N LEU A 181 0.26 -10.06 16.76
CA LEU A 181 -0.25 -9.14 15.74
C LEU A 181 -1.75 -9.36 15.53
N GLU A 182 -2.52 -8.31 15.63
CA GLU A 182 -3.93 -8.23 15.30
C GLU A 182 -4.08 -7.56 13.92
N PHE A 183 -4.35 -8.37 12.91
CA PHE A 183 -4.56 -7.89 11.54
C PHE A 183 -5.41 -8.90 10.76
N SER A 184 -6.58 -8.48 10.31
CA SER A 184 -7.54 -9.35 9.60
C SER A 184 -7.58 -9.11 8.09
N GLY A 185 -6.82 -8.14 7.61
CA GLY A 185 -6.79 -7.72 6.21
C GLY A 185 -6.89 -6.20 6.06
N THR A 186 -6.65 -5.72 4.85
CA THR A 186 -6.85 -4.30 4.54
C THR A 186 -8.35 -3.95 4.46
N LYS A 187 -8.69 -2.68 4.48
CA LYS A 187 -10.11 -2.25 4.40
C LYS A 187 -10.79 -2.71 3.12
N ARG A 188 -10.09 -2.72 1.98
CA ARG A 188 -10.63 -3.26 0.73
C ARG A 188 -10.84 -4.77 0.80
N GLU A 189 -9.93 -5.51 1.42
CA GLU A 189 -10.06 -6.96 1.62
C GLU A 189 -11.23 -7.32 2.50
N LEU A 190 -11.41 -6.60 3.61
CA LEU A 190 -12.52 -6.79 4.53
C LEU A 190 -13.87 -6.50 3.85
N GLY A 191 -13.91 -5.55 2.91
CA GLY A 191 -15.14 -5.21 2.18
C GLY A 191 -16.30 -4.93 3.12
N ASP A 192 -17.41 -5.67 2.96
CA ASP A 192 -18.60 -5.53 3.82
C ASP A 192 -18.35 -5.93 5.28
N SER A 193 -17.33 -6.78 5.52
CA SER A 193 -16.95 -7.19 6.87
C SER A 193 -16.23 -6.08 7.66
N TYR A 194 -15.80 -5.00 6.99
CA TYR A 194 -15.30 -3.82 7.68
C TYR A 194 -16.43 -3.13 8.49
N GLY A 195 -17.67 -3.22 8.01
CA GLY A 195 -18.87 -2.88 8.78
C GLY A 195 -19.11 -1.39 8.94
N MET A 196 -18.64 -0.55 8.03
CA MET A 196 -18.80 0.90 8.11
C MET A 196 -20.22 1.36 7.73
N SER A 197 -20.96 0.63 6.90
CA SER A 197 -22.25 1.07 6.36
C SER A 197 -23.25 1.48 7.44
N GLY A 198 -23.29 0.76 8.57
CA GLY A 198 -24.15 1.07 9.70
C GLY A 198 -23.80 2.36 10.45
N ALA A 199 -22.54 2.80 10.40
CA ALA A 199 -22.05 4.02 11.04
C ALA A 199 -21.92 5.20 10.06
N SER A 200 -21.97 4.93 8.76
CA SER A 200 -21.83 5.92 7.70
C SER A 200 -23.14 6.72 7.52
N ALA A 201 -23.03 8.05 7.48
CA ALA A 201 -24.15 8.93 7.16
C ALA A 201 -24.76 8.64 5.76
N LEU A 202 -23.97 8.07 4.85
CA LEU A 202 -24.39 7.68 3.50
C LEU A 202 -24.91 6.24 3.43
N GLY A 203 -24.84 5.46 4.52
CA GLY A 203 -25.15 4.03 4.49
C GLY A 203 -24.22 3.22 3.59
N LYS A 204 -23.03 3.74 3.26
CA LYS A 204 -22.04 3.12 2.37
C LYS A 204 -20.89 2.51 3.14
N GLU A 205 -20.39 1.38 2.66
CA GLU A 205 -19.15 0.79 3.13
C GLU A 205 -17.94 1.66 2.78
N TRP A 206 -16.81 1.41 3.46
CA TRP A 206 -15.57 2.15 3.28
C TRP A 206 -15.10 2.12 1.82
N TYR A 207 -15.04 0.94 1.22
CA TYR A 207 -14.57 0.76 -0.16
C TYR A 207 -15.42 1.53 -1.18
N ALA A 208 -16.74 1.62 -0.96
CA ALA A 208 -17.62 2.35 -1.87
C ALA A 208 -17.41 3.88 -1.81
N GLN A 209 -16.98 4.39 -0.66
CA GLN A 209 -16.60 5.78 -0.48
C GLN A 209 -15.20 6.06 -1.02
N GLU A 210 -14.27 5.11 -0.85
CA GLU A 210 -12.92 5.16 -1.43
C GLU A 210 -12.99 5.16 -2.97
N GLU A 211 -13.79 4.26 -3.56
CA GLU A 211 -14.02 4.22 -5.01
C GLU A 211 -14.58 5.54 -5.54
N PHE A 212 -15.48 6.17 -4.80
CA PHE A 212 -16.03 7.48 -5.17
C PHE A 212 -14.95 8.58 -5.15
N PHE A 213 -14.06 8.57 -4.15
CA PHE A 213 -12.90 9.47 -4.12
C PHE A 213 -11.97 9.21 -5.32
N CYS A 214 -11.65 7.96 -5.61
CA CYS A 214 -10.80 7.59 -6.75
C CYS A 214 -11.40 8.01 -8.09
N ASP A 215 -12.73 7.92 -8.25
CA ASP A 215 -13.42 8.42 -9.45
C ASP A 215 -13.37 9.94 -9.54
N HIS A 216 -13.47 10.64 -8.41
CA HIS A 216 -13.40 12.10 -8.36
C HIS A 216 -12.05 12.64 -8.81
N ILE A 217 -10.95 12.02 -8.40
CA ILE A 217 -9.59 12.47 -8.75
C ILE A 217 -9.13 12.03 -10.15
N LYS A 218 -9.93 11.22 -10.85
CA LYS A 218 -9.62 10.79 -12.21
C LYS A 218 -9.52 11.98 -13.17
N GLY A 219 -8.44 12.02 -13.94
CA GLY A 219 -8.10 13.12 -14.86
C GLY A 219 -7.36 14.28 -14.20
N MET A 220 -7.20 14.29 -12.87
CA MET A 220 -6.49 15.32 -12.13
C MET A 220 -4.97 15.16 -12.24
N THR A 221 -4.26 16.28 -12.16
CA THR A 221 -2.82 16.39 -11.91
C THR A 221 -2.53 16.40 -10.41
N ALA A 222 -1.25 16.35 -10.02
CA ALA A 222 -0.83 16.48 -8.62
C ALA A 222 -1.32 17.79 -7.98
N ASP A 223 -1.21 18.93 -8.70
CA ASP A 223 -1.66 20.23 -8.19
C ASP A 223 -3.18 20.27 -7.97
N GLU A 224 -3.96 19.67 -8.89
CA GLU A 224 -5.41 19.59 -8.78
C GLU A 224 -5.82 18.71 -7.61
N VAL A 225 -5.12 17.58 -7.36
CA VAL A 225 -5.37 16.71 -6.18
C VAL A 225 -5.04 17.43 -4.88
N ARG A 226 -3.90 18.14 -4.81
CA ARG A 226 -3.53 18.94 -3.62
C ARG A 226 -4.54 20.04 -3.31
N ALA A 227 -5.21 20.56 -4.34
CA ALA A 227 -6.20 21.64 -4.20
C ALA A 227 -7.57 21.16 -3.73
N VAL A 228 -7.83 19.83 -3.62
CA VAL A 228 -9.09 19.31 -3.08
C VAL A 228 -9.27 19.82 -1.65
N PRO A 229 -10.34 20.60 -1.37
CA PRO A 229 -10.49 21.23 -0.06
C PRO A 229 -10.96 20.23 0.99
N VAL A 230 -10.27 20.24 2.15
CA VAL A 230 -10.59 19.41 3.31
C VAL A 230 -10.78 20.26 4.57
N GLY A 231 -11.69 19.82 5.44
CA GLY A 231 -11.87 20.43 6.77
C GLY A 231 -10.87 19.93 7.80
N ASP A 232 -10.97 20.44 9.03
CA ASP A 232 -10.10 20.07 10.16
C ASP A 232 -10.21 18.57 10.53
N ASP A 233 -11.33 17.93 10.19
CA ASP A 233 -11.57 16.49 10.37
C ASP A 233 -11.02 15.64 9.20
N GLY A 234 -10.33 16.26 8.25
CA GLY A 234 -9.74 15.61 7.07
C GLY A 234 -10.74 15.19 6.00
N LYS A 235 -12.03 15.52 6.15
CA LYS A 235 -13.06 15.20 5.15
C LYS A 235 -13.12 16.28 4.08
N ALA A 236 -13.54 15.87 2.89
CA ALA A 236 -13.78 16.83 1.81
C ALA A 236 -14.91 17.80 2.15
N THR A 237 -14.72 19.09 1.82
CA THR A 237 -15.70 20.14 2.05
C THR A 237 -16.45 20.54 0.79
N GLU A 238 -16.00 20.16 -0.39
CA GLU A 238 -16.73 20.39 -1.63
C GLU A 238 -17.96 19.48 -1.76
N ALA A 239 -19.05 20.03 -2.30
CA ALA A 239 -20.35 19.37 -2.33
C ALA A 239 -20.33 18.07 -3.16
N ASP A 240 -19.64 18.07 -4.31
CA ASP A 240 -19.62 16.94 -5.24
C ASP A 240 -18.93 15.71 -4.62
N LEU A 241 -17.79 15.90 -3.96
CA LEU A 241 -17.10 14.80 -3.31
C LEU A 241 -17.81 14.35 -2.02
N SER A 242 -18.26 15.29 -1.20
CA SER A 242 -18.95 14.98 0.07
C SER A 242 -20.31 14.26 -0.13
N ALA A 243 -20.94 14.40 -1.29
CA ALA A 243 -22.16 13.68 -1.64
C ALA A 243 -21.96 12.14 -1.76
N GLY A 244 -20.75 11.68 -2.01
CA GLY A 244 -20.45 10.26 -2.17
C GLY A 244 -19.37 9.72 -1.24
N CYS A 245 -18.60 10.59 -0.58
CA CYS A 245 -17.48 10.25 0.30
C CYS A 245 -17.48 11.17 1.53
N THR A 246 -17.75 10.62 2.71
CA THR A 246 -17.77 11.31 4.01
C THR A 246 -16.67 10.83 4.96
N ILE A 247 -15.80 9.94 4.51
CA ILE A 247 -14.60 9.53 5.23
C ILE A 247 -13.50 10.60 5.11
N ALA A 248 -12.53 10.57 6.02
CA ALA A 248 -11.37 11.46 5.94
C ALA A 248 -10.53 11.10 4.71
N VAL A 249 -10.31 12.06 3.82
CA VAL A 249 -9.56 11.90 2.56
C VAL A 249 -8.20 12.60 2.58
N ALA A 250 -7.89 13.38 3.63
CA ALA A 250 -6.62 14.10 3.73
C ALA A 250 -5.39 13.17 3.60
N GLY A 251 -5.44 11.98 4.21
CA GLY A 251 -4.40 10.96 4.08
C GLY A 251 -4.32 10.39 2.66
N TYR A 252 -5.45 10.25 1.97
CA TYR A 252 -5.49 9.78 0.58
C TYR A 252 -4.89 10.79 -0.38
N ILE A 253 -5.22 12.08 -0.20
CA ILE A 253 -4.63 13.18 -0.97
C ILE A 253 -3.10 13.17 -0.84
N LYS A 254 -2.59 13.04 0.40
CA LYS A 254 -1.15 12.94 0.65
C LYS A 254 -0.51 11.73 -0.05
N ALA A 255 -1.14 10.55 0.02
CA ALA A 255 -0.63 9.35 -0.61
C ALA A 255 -0.65 9.46 -2.13
N VAL A 256 -1.72 10.00 -2.72
CA VAL A 256 -1.81 10.24 -4.17
C VAL A 256 -0.76 11.26 -4.62
N ASP A 257 -0.60 12.37 -3.89
CA ASP A 257 0.41 13.39 -4.18
C ASP A 257 1.82 12.81 -4.14
N LYS A 258 2.13 12.02 -3.11
CA LYS A 258 3.40 11.30 -3.00
C LYS A 258 3.64 10.40 -4.20
N ALA A 259 2.67 9.55 -4.57
CA ALA A 259 2.79 8.66 -5.72
C ALA A 259 3.00 9.43 -7.05
N LEU A 260 2.43 10.63 -7.18
CA LEU A 260 2.61 11.48 -8.36
C LEU A 260 3.98 12.17 -8.38
N SER A 261 4.54 12.48 -7.21
CA SER A 261 5.82 13.20 -7.06
C SER A 261 7.04 12.27 -7.19
N ASP A 262 6.96 11.03 -6.71
CA ASP A 262 8.08 10.07 -6.72
C ASP A 262 8.44 9.57 -8.15
N GLY A 263 7.63 9.83 -9.16
CA GLY A 263 7.92 9.55 -10.57
C GLY A 263 8.72 10.65 -11.28
N GLU A 264 9.10 11.73 -10.60
CA GLU A 264 9.86 12.84 -11.18
C GLU A 264 11.37 12.80 -10.84
N SER A 265 11.88 11.73 -10.21
CA SER A 265 13.28 11.56 -9.78
C SER A 265 14.05 10.55 -10.63
#